data_3ac376871eed5756f712c3f63a0a9cfa
#
_entry.id   3ac376871eed5756f712c3f63a0a9cfa
#
_cell.length_a   1.000
_cell.length_b   1.000
_cell.length_c   1.000
_cell.angle_alpha   90.00
_cell.angle_beta   90.00
_cell.angle_gamma   90.00
#
_symmetry.space_group_name_H-M   'P 1'
#
loop_
_entity.id
_entity.type
_entity.pdbx_description
1 polymer ?
#
loop_
_entity_poly.entity_id
_entity_poly.type
_entity_poly.pdbx_seq_one_letter_code
_entity_poly.pdbx_strand_id
1 'polypeptide(L)'
;MLGFNSAVQAHGSVTADADLCIIKIGYYSAHFKIYLPRTRQHEDYCEDIPDSGETVFVMEYTYGDLGQVPVDFRIIRDITGMGRFAKIEDVVALSQDEIDAATEVYRAPVRQPDIYTINHYFQESGNYLGIVTARHPETNELYTAVFPFEVGYVGYGYIPLFVLLIVALQGGYWWMNRDKKK
;
A
#
# COMPACT_ATOMS: atom_id res chain seq x y z
N MET A 1 -24.21 -24.11 27.63
CA MET A 1 -22.89 -23.89 27.05
C MET A 1 -23.07 -23.13 25.73
N LEU A 2 -22.86 -21.83 25.76
CA LEU A 2 -22.92 -20.98 24.56
C LEU A 2 -21.50 -20.94 23.99
N GLY A 3 -21.31 -21.63 22.86
CA GLY A 3 -20.06 -21.58 22.12
C GLY A 3 -19.92 -20.24 21.38
N PHE A 4 -18.98 -19.41 21.81
CA PHE A 4 -18.56 -18.26 21.03
C PHE A 4 -17.75 -18.74 19.82
N ASN A 5 -18.36 -18.71 18.64
CA ASN A 5 -17.62 -18.80 17.38
C ASN A 5 -16.87 -17.47 17.20
N SER A 6 -15.62 -17.44 17.62
CA SER A 6 -14.70 -16.39 17.21
C SER A 6 -14.35 -16.63 15.73
N ALA A 7 -14.90 -15.81 14.85
CA ALA A 7 -14.44 -15.75 13.48
C ALA A 7 -12.98 -15.28 13.51
N VAL A 8 -12.06 -16.17 13.16
CA VAL A 8 -10.66 -15.81 12.95
C VAL A 8 -10.60 -15.03 11.64
N GLN A 9 -10.53 -13.70 11.75
CA GLN A 9 -10.24 -12.85 10.60
C GLN A 9 -8.76 -12.88 10.35
N ALA A 10 -8.36 -13.49 9.24
CA ALA A 10 -6.98 -13.45 8.76
C ALA A 10 -6.71 -12.09 8.12
N HIS A 11 -5.96 -11.24 8.81
CA HIS A 11 -5.56 -9.92 8.32
C HIS A 11 -4.28 -10.05 7.52
N GLY A 12 -4.27 -9.51 6.30
CA GLY A 12 -3.10 -9.43 5.44
C GLY A 12 -2.64 -7.98 5.25
N SER A 13 -1.34 -7.81 5.12
CA SER A 13 -0.71 -6.52 4.78
C SER A 13 0.46 -6.76 3.81
N VAL A 14 0.84 -5.73 3.06
CA VAL A 14 2.10 -5.76 2.31
C VAL A 14 3.25 -5.59 3.30
N THR A 15 4.22 -6.49 3.27
CA THR A 15 5.46 -6.37 4.03
C THR A 15 6.62 -6.22 3.06
N ALA A 16 7.37 -5.13 3.18
CA ALA A 16 8.67 -4.98 2.52
C ALA A 16 9.69 -5.80 3.31
N ASP A 17 9.88 -7.05 2.95
CA ASP A 17 10.91 -7.89 3.54
C ASP A 17 12.03 -8.06 2.52
N ALA A 18 13.15 -7.38 2.77
CA ALA A 18 14.45 -7.53 2.10
C ALA A 18 14.37 -7.84 0.58
N ASP A 19 13.87 -6.91 -0.23
CA ASP A 19 13.70 -6.95 -1.69
C ASP A 19 12.44 -7.68 -2.24
N LEU A 20 11.56 -8.20 -1.39
CA LEU A 20 10.37 -8.92 -1.84
C LEU A 20 9.11 -8.24 -1.32
N CYS A 21 8.45 -7.48 -2.19
CA CYS A 21 7.13 -6.91 -1.94
C CYS A 21 6.07 -8.02 -1.88
N ILE A 22 5.79 -8.53 -0.69
CA ILE A 22 4.83 -9.63 -0.51
C ILE A 22 3.53 -9.11 0.08
N ILE A 23 2.42 -9.36 -0.63
CA ILE A 23 1.08 -9.21 -0.08
C ILE A 23 0.58 -10.56 0.43
N LYS A 24 0.08 -10.58 1.67
CA LYS A 24 -0.55 -11.76 2.28
C LYS A 24 -2.05 -11.59 2.31
N ILE A 25 -2.78 -12.51 1.70
CA ILE A 25 -4.23 -12.53 1.59
C ILE A 25 -4.71 -13.79 2.31
N GLY A 26 -4.77 -13.72 3.65
CA GLY A 26 -5.00 -14.90 4.48
C GLY A 26 -3.94 -15.97 4.29
N TYR A 27 -4.36 -17.12 3.77
CA TYR A 27 -3.47 -18.25 3.45
C TYR A 27 -2.63 -18.03 2.17
N TYR A 28 -3.10 -17.18 1.26
CA TYR A 28 -2.45 -16.92 -0.01
C TYR A 28 -1.38 -15.85 0.09
N SER A 29 -0.40 -15.89 -0.83
CA SER A 29 0.60 -14.83 -0.97
C SER A 29 0.94 -14.57 -2.43
N ALA A 30 1.30 -13.33 -2.72
CA ALA A 30 1.76 -12.90 -4.02
C ALA A 30 2.88 -11.87 -3.87
N HIS A 31 3.80 -11.82 -4.84
CA HIS A 31 4.65 -10.66 -5.02
C HIS A 31 3.80 -9.53 -5.59
N PHE A 32 3.88 -8.37 -4.97
CA PHE A 32 3.13 -7.21 -5.37
C PHE A 32 4.07 -6.10 -5.80
N LYS A 33 3.93 -5.64 -7.03
CA LYS A 33 4.76 -4.60 -7.60
C LYS A 33 3.92 -3.54 -8.29
N ILE A 34 4.37 -2.30 -8.20
CA ILE A 34 3.76 -1.15 -8.86
C ILE A 34 4.78 -0.57 -9.83
N TYR A 35 4.39 -0.38 -11.07
CA TYR A 35 5.22 0.21 -12.11
C TYR A 35 4.62 1.52 -12.59
N LEU A 36 5.51 2.47 -12.94
CA LEU A 36 5.18 3.75 -13.57
C LEU A 36 5.80 3.81 -14.98
N PRO A 37 5.16 3.22 -16.01
CA PRO A 37 5.80 2.97 -17.30
C PRO A 37 6.28 4.23 -18.02
N ARG A 38 5.62 5.37 -17.80
CA ARG A 38 5.94 6.64 -18.47
C ARG A 38 7.03 7.45 -17.79
N THR A 39 7.09 7.39 -16.45
CA THR A 39 7.96 8.27 -15.66
C THR A 39 9.15 7.54 -15.07
N ARG A 40 8.99 6.23 -14.75
CA ARG A 40 9.97 5.42 -14.03
C ARG A 40 10.15 4.02 -14.65
N GLN A 41 10.51 3.96 -15.91
CA GLN A 41 10.49 2.74 -16.74
C GLN A 41 11.15 1.49 -16.15
N HIS A 42 12.14 1.66 -15.27
CA HIS A 42 12.95 0.54 -14.72
C HIS A 42 12.84 0.38 -13.21
N GLU A 43 11.97 1.18 -12.57
CA GLU A 43 11.78 1.14 -11.13
C GLU A 43 10.45 0.44 -10.80
N ASP A 44 10.48 -0.40 -9.78
CA ASP A 44 9.30 -1.02 -9.19
C ASP A 44 9.14 -0.58 -7.73
N TYR A 45 7.89 -0.46 -7.30
CA TYR A 45 7.52 0.03 -5.98
C TYR A 45 6.62 -1.00 -5.30
N CYS A 46 6.71 -1.08 -3.95
CA CYS A 46 5.85 -1.94 -3.15
C CYS A 46 4.70 -1.20 -2.49
N GLU A 47 4.91 0.07 -2.21
CA GLU A 47 4.01 0.93 -1.45
C GLU A 47 3.87 2.28 -2.18
N ASP A 48 4.46 3.33 -1.62
CA ASP A 48 4.34 4.68 -2.13
C ASP A 48 4.97 4.86 -3.51
N ILE A 49 4.31 5.59 -4.38
CA ILE A 49 4.78 5.90 -5.73
C ILE A 49 5.04 7.41 -5.89
N PRO A 50 6.17 7.80 -6.51
CA PRO A 50 6.59 9.20 -6.52
C PRO A 50 5.77 10.09 -7.45
N ASP A 51 5.15 9.52 -8.47
CA ASP A 51 4.47 10.28 -9.51
C ASP A 51 3.01 9.83 -9.65
N SER A 52 2.11 10.76 -9.99
CA SER A 52 0.78 10.46 -10.49
C SER A 52 0.83 10.08 -11.96
N GLY A 53 -0.23 9.50 -12.49
CA GLY A 53 -0.34 9.13 -13.91
C GLY A 53 -0.55 7.64 -14.13
N GLU A 54 -0.05 7.15 -15.25
CA GLU A 54 -0.22 5.74 -15.65
C GLU A 54 0.54 4.81 -14.70
N THR A 55 -0.20 3.92 -14.07
CA THR A 55 0.31 2.99 -13.06
C THR A 55 -0.15 1.57 -13.38
N VAL A 56 0.75 0.62 -13.23
CA VAL A 56 0.50 -0.81 -13.46
C VAL A 56 0.76 -1.56 -12.16
N PHE A 57 -0.30 -2.12 -11.60
CA PHE A 57 -0.19 -3.03 -10.46
C PHE A 57 -0.04 -4.46 -10.97
N VAL A 58 0.91 -5.18 -10.40
CA VAL A 58 1.21 -6.56 -10.75
C VAL A 58 1.23 -7.41 -9.50
N MET A 59 0.43 -8.47 -9.45
CA MET A 59 0.51 -9.52 -8.44
C MET A 59 0.94 -10.81 -9.10
N GLU A 60 2.11 -11.29 -8.73
CA GLU A 60 2.67 -12.57 -9.16
C GLU A 60 2.48 -13.59 -8.03
N TYR A 61 1.67 -14.61 -8.28
CA TYR A 61 1.28 -15.56 -7.25
C TYR A 61 2.43 -16.47 -6.84
N THR A 62 2.67 -16.59 -5.54
CA THR A 62 3.82 -17.33 -5.02
C THR A 62 3.42 -18.53 -4.18
N TYR A 63 2.28 -18.46 -3.50
CA TYR A 63 1.86 -19.53 -2.60
C TYR A 63 0.34 -19.63 -2.48
N GLY A 64 -0.15 -20.88 -2.31
CA GLY A 64 -1.54 -21.16 -1.97
C GLY A 64 -2.49 -21.26 -3.16
N ASP A 65 -1.98 -21.50 -4.38
CA ASP A 65 -2.80 -21.65 -5.60
C ASP A 65 -3.79 -20.47 -5.83
N LEU A 66 -3.36 -19.25 -5.51
CA LEU A 66 -4.19 -18.04 -5.64
C LEU A 66 -4.78 -17.88 -7.05
N GLY A 67 -4.06 -18.33 -8.07
CA GLY A 67 -4.55 -18.33 -9.46
C GLY A 67 -5.76 -19.22 -9.71
N GLN A 68 -6.06 -20.16 -8.82
CA GLN A 68 -7.19 -21.09 -8.94
C GLN A 68 -8.46 -20.54 -8.30
N VAL A 69 -8.37 -19.47 -7.53
CA VAL A 69 -9.51 -18.86 -6.83
C VAL A 69 -9.87 -17.51 -7.43
N PRO A 70 -11.14 -17.08 -7.36
CA PRO A 70 -11.52 -15.75 -7.76
C PRO A 70 -10.90 -14.71 -6.83
N VAL A 71 -10.16 -13.76 -7.42
CA VAL A 71 -9.56 -12.62 -6.72
C VAL A 71 -10.20 -11.36 -7.24
N ASP A 72 -10.68 -10.50 -6.35
CA ASP A 72 -11.04 -9.12 -6.67
C ASP A 72 -9.97 -8.14 -6.22
N PHE A 73 -9.99 -6.99 -6.85
CA PHE A 73 -9.07 -5.91 -6.55
C PHE A 73 -9.81 -4.58 -6.59
N ARG A 74 -9.64 -3.80 -5.55
CA ARG A 74 -10.23 -2.46 -5.46
C ARG A 74 -9.18 -1.47 -4.97
N ILE A 75 -9.19 -0.27 -5.52
CA ILE A 75 -8.48 0.89 -4.97
C ILE A 75 -9.52 1.93 -4.61
N ILE A 76 -9.46 2.43 -3.40
CA ILE A 76 -10.26 3.54 -2.93
C ILE A 76 -9.35 4.71 -2.54
N ARG A 77 -9.85 5.92 -2.66
CA ARG A 77 -9.23 7.08 -1.99
C ARG A 77 -9.32 6.88 -0.48
N ASP A 78 -8.28 7.19 0.25
CA ASP A 78 -8.33 7.06 1.71
C ASP A 78 -9.30 8.07 2.32
N ILE A 79 -10.45 7.58 2.74
CA ILE A 79 -11.48 8.32 3.47
C ILE A 79 -11.46 8.03 4.97
N THR A 80 -10.56 7.14 5.42
CA THR A 80 -10.40 6.82 6.85
C THR A 80 -9.61 7.91 7.58
N GLY A 81 -8.79 8.67 6.85
CA GLY A 81 -7.89 9.68 7.40
C GLY A 81 -6.68 9.09 8.12
N MET A 82 -6.48 7.77 8.05
CA MET A 82 -5.36 7.09 8.71
C MET A 82 -4.08 7.09 7.85
N GLY A 83 -4.19 7.36 6.55
CA GLY A 83 -3.06 7.36 5.61
C GLY A 83 -2.34 6.02 5.61
N ARG A 84 -1.02 6.06 5.70
CA ARG A 84 -0.16 4.85 5.74
C ARG A 84 -0.39 3.92 6.95
N PHE A 85 -1.16 4.34 7.93
CA PHE A 85 -1.49 3.54 9.12
C PHE A 85 -2.85 2.85 9.01
N ALA A 86 -3.57 3.04 7.91
CA ALA A 86 -4.86 2.41 7.67
C ALA A 86 -4.73 0.88 7.67
N LYS A 87 -5.69 0.22 8.30
CA LYS A 87 -5.76 -1.23 8.44
C LYS A 87 -7.11 -1.74 7.96
N ILE A 88 -7.24 -3.06 7.92
CA ILE A 88 -8.49 -3.70 7.51
C ILE A 88 -9.66 -3.30 8.40
N GLU A 89 -9.44 -3.12 9.70
CA GLU A 89 -10.46 -2.70 10.65
C GLU A 89 -11.07 -1.35 10.29
N ASP A 90 -10.23 -0.42 9.79
CA ASP A 90 -10.67 0.91 9.37
C ASP A 90 -11.52 0.84 8.11
N VAL A 91 -11.18 -0.06 7.18
CA VAL A 91 -11.97 -0.29 5.95
C VAL A 91 -13.30 -1.00 6.26
N VAL A 92 -13.28 -2.00 7.14
CA VAL A 92 -14.50 -2.73 7.56
C VAL A 92 -15.49 -1.83 8.31
N ALA A 93 -15.00 -0.78 8.95
CA ALA A 93 -15.85 0.21 9.64
C ALA A 93 -16.63 1.12 8.65
N LEU A 94 -16.22 1.19 7.39
CA LEU A 94 -16.90 1.97 6.35
C LEU A 94 -18.15 1.24 5.85
N SER A 95 -19.17 2.00 5.50
CA SER A 95 -20.34 1.47 4.80
C SER A 95 -19.99 1.16 3.33
N GLN A 96 -20.79 0.29 2.71
CA GLN A 96 -20.59 -0.05 1.30
C GLN A 96 -20.74 1.18 0.38
N ASP A 97 -21.66 2.09 0.71
CA ASP A 97 -21.89 3.31 -0.05
C ASP A 97 -20.67 4.26 0.00
N GLU A 98 -20.01 4.34 1.16
CA GLU A 98 -18.76 5.11 1.32
C GLU A 98 -17.61 4.50 0.53
N ILE A 99 -17.46 3.18 0.59
CA ILE A 99 -16.45 2.45 -0.19
C ILE A 99 -16.70 2.66 -1.69
N ASP A 100 -17.94 2.53 -2.15
CA ASP A 100 -18.27 2.68 -3.57
C ASP A 100 -18.05 4.11 -4.06
N ALA A 101 -18.40 5.12 -3.25
CA ALA A 101 -18.16 6.53 -3.55
C ALA A 101 -16.66 6.90 -3.60
N ALA A 102 -15.82 6.23 -2.80
CA ALA A 102 -14.38 6.46 -2.76
C ALA A 102 -13.61 5.60 -3.78
N THR A 103 -14.28 4.69 -4.50
CA THR A 103 -13.64 3.76 -5.42
C THR A 103 -13.10 4.45 -6.67
N GLU A 104 -11.79 4.36 -6.87
CA GLU A 104 -11.09 4.80 -8.10
C GLU A 104 -11.04 3.68 -9.14
N VAL A 105 -10.81 2.45 -8.70
CA VAL A 105 -10.80 1.28 -9.57
C VAL A 105 -11.40 0.07 -8.86
N TYR A 106 -12.17 -0.71 -9.60
CA TYR A 106 -12.68 -2.01 -9.14
C TYR A 106 -12.57 -3.04 -10.25
N ARG A 107 -12.01 -4.19 -9.90
CA ARG A 107 -11.98 -5.39 -10.73
C ARG A 107 -12.75 -6.48 -10.02
N ALA A 108 -13.85 -6.90 -10.64
CA ALA A 108 -14.68 -7.98 -10.11
C ALA A 108 -13.89 -9.29 -9.98
N PRO A 109 -14.32 -10.20 -9.08
CA PRO A 109 -13.63 -11.45 -8.84
C PRO A 109 -13.38 -12.23 -10.13
N VAL A 110 -12.13 -12.51 -10.42
CA VAL A 110 -11.70 -13.26 -11.62
C VAL A 110 -10.59 -14.25 -11.26
N ARG A 111 -10.55 -15.38 -11.94
CA ARG A 111 -9.45 -16.35 -11.84
C ARG A 111 -8.42 -16.02 -12.92
N GLN A 112 -7.20 -15.76 -12.49
CA GLN A 112 -6.05 -15.59 -13.38
C GLN A 112 -4.94 -16.51 -12.92
N PRO A 113 -4.52 -17.49 -13.73
CA PRO A 113 -3.61 -18.56 -13.26
C PRO A 113 -2.19 -18.08 -12.95
N ASP A 114 -1.70 -17.04 -13.62
CA ASP A 114 -0.29 -16.65 -13.52
C ASP A 114 -0.07 -15.29 -12.83
N ILE A 115 -0.33 -14.22 -13.55
CA ILE A 115 -0.07 -12.84 -13.10
C ILE A 115 -1.35 -12.03 -13.18
N TYR A 116 -1.70 -11.38 -12.08
CA TYR A 116 -2.82 -10.45 -12.03
C TYR A 116 -2.33 -9.03 -12.28
N THR A 117 -2.75 -8.43 -13.39
CA THR A 117 -2.30 -7.09 -13.80
C THR A 117 -3.47 -6.12 -13.88
N ILE A 118 -3.31 -4.94 -13.29
CA ILE A 118 -4.29 -3.87 -13.31
C ILE A 118 -3.62 -2.58 -13.77
N ASN A 119 -4.15 -1.97 -14.82
CA ASN A 119 -3.75 -0.65 -15.29
C ASN A 119 -4.72 0.40 -14.75
N HIS A 120 -4.17 1.46 -14.19
CA HIS A 120 -4.94 2.61 -13.72
C HIS A 120 -4.19 3.91 -13.99
N TYR A 121 -4.92 5.02 -14.11
CA TYR A 121 -4.35 6.35 -14.28
C TYR A 121 -4.79 7.24 -13.11
N PHE A 122 -3.86 7.52 -12.19
CA PHE A 122 -4.11 8.44 -11.09
C PHE A 122 -4.05 9.88 -11.58
N GLN A 123 -5.17 10.59 -11.45
CA GLN A 123 -5.25 12.01 -11.79
C GLN A 123 -4.70 12.90 -10.68
N GLU A 124 -4.83 12.47 -9.45
CA GLU A 124 -4.51 13.25 -8.26
C GLU A 124 -3.52 12.50 -7.36
N SER A 125 -2.63 13.27 -6.74
CA SER A 125 -1.78 12.79 -5.66
C SER A 125 -2.58 12.66 -4.36
N GLY A 126 -2.17 11.76 -3.49
CA GLY A 126 -2.84 11.57 -2.18
C GLY A 126 -2.71 10.16 -1.65
N ASN A 127 -3.41 9.90 -0.54
CA ASN A 127 -3.45 8.60 0.11
C ASN A 127 -4.55 7.72 -0.50
N TYR A 128 -4.21 6.46 -0.75
CA TYR A 128 -5.10 5.45 -1.31
C TYR A 128 -4.98 4.16 -0.52
N LEU A 129 -6.04 3.36 -0.60
CA LEU A 129 -6.08 2.02 0.00
C LEU A 129 -6.35 1.00 -1.10
N GLY A 130 -5.43 0.07 -1.27
CA GLY A 130 -5.65 -1.11 -2.09
C GLY A 130 -6.30 -2.21 -1.25
N ILE A 131 -7.33 -2.85 -1.79
CA ILE A 131 -8.08 -3.91 -1.15
C ILE A 131 -8.08 -5.10 -2.10
N VAL A 132 -7.56 -6.22 -1.63
CA VAL A 132 -7.55 -7.49 -2.39
C VAL A 132 -8.32 -8.52 -1.62
N THR A 133 -9.29 -9.16 -2.27
CA THR A 133 -10.09 -10.21 -1.62
C THR A 133 -9.98 -11.51 -2.44
N ALA A 134 -9.74 -12.60 -1.73
CA ALA A 134 -9.72 -13.94 -2.29
C ALA A 134 -10.70 -14.83 -1.52
N ARG A 135 -11.43 -15.69 -2.24
CA ARG A 135 -12.39 -16.62 -1.64
C ARG A 135 -11.83 -18.03 -1.62
N HIS A 136 -11.79 -18.65 -0.43
CA HIS A 136 -11.36 -20.05 -0.32
C HIS A 136 -12.33 -20.98 -1.07
N PRO A 137 -11.83 -21.89 -1.92
CA PRO A 137 -12.69 -22.69 -2.80
C PRO A 137 -13.55 -23.72 -2.06
N GLU A 138 -13.09 -24.24 -0.94
CA GLU A 138 -13.79 -25.28 -0.16
C GLU A 138 -14.61 -24.72 0.98
N THR A 139 -14.04 -23.80 1.77
CA THR A 139 -14.70 -23.23 2.96
C THR A 139 -15.57 -22.03 2.64
N ASN A 140 -15.44 -21.44 1.45
CA ASN A 140 -16.09 -20.21 1.02
C ASN A 140 -15.76 -18.99 1.90
N GLU A 141 -14.71 -19.10 2.71
CA GLU A 141 -14.19 -18.04 3.55
C GLU A 141 -13.55 -16.93 2.71
N LEU A 142 -13.77 -15.67 3.10
CA LEU A 142 -13.19 -14.50 2.44
C LEU A 142 -11.93 -14.07 3.19
N TYR A 143 -10.84 -14.02 2.45
CA TYR A 143 -9.58 -13.43 2.90
C TYR A 143 -9.39 -12.09 2.25
N THR A 144 -9.15 -11.06 3.04
CA THR A 144 -8.96 -9.70 2.57
C THR A 144 -7.63 -9.16 3.05
N ALA A 145 -6.89 -8.55 2.15
CA ALA A 145 -5.70 -7.77 2.45
C ALA A 145 -5.98 -6.30 2.12
N VAL A 146 -5.53 -5.41 3.01
CA VAL A 146 -5.55 -3.96 2.80
C VAL A 146 -4.13 -3.45 2.85
N PHE A 147 -3.76 -2.65 1.86
CA PHE A 147 -2.45 -2.01 1.80
C PHE A 147 -2.62 -0.52 1.49
N PRO A 148 -2.23 0.34 2.42
CA PRO A 148 -2.18 1.77 2.19
C PRO A 148 -0.98 2.13 1.33
N PHE A 149 -1.13 3.13 0.44
CA PHE A 149 -0.04 3.69 -0.35
C PHE A 149 -0.33 5.16 -0.69
N GLU A 150 0.75 5.91 -0.96
CA GLU A 150 0.66 7.31 -1.34
C GLU A 150 1.08 7.47 -2.81
N VAL A 151 0.27 8.22 -3.57
CA VAL A 151 0.54 8.63 -4.94
C VAL A 151 1.11 10.04 -4.93
N GLY A 152 2.23 10.26 -5.62
CA GLY A 152 2.93 11.54 -5.62
C GLY A 152 3.80 11.76 -4.38
N TYR A 153 4.24 10.66 -3.75
CA TYR A 153 5.09 10.71 -2.56
C TYR A 153 6.49 11.19 -2.89
N VAL A 154 6.90 12.30 -2.27
CA VAL A 154 8.27 12.82 -2.36
C VAL A 154 8.96 12.63 -1.02
N GLY A 155 9.71 11.54 -0.90
CA GLY A 155 10.48 11.22 0.31
C GLY A 155 11.72 12.10 0.44
N TYR A 156 11.65 13.11 1.30
CA TYR A 156 12.83 13.94 1.62
C TYR A 156 13.82 13.22 2.55
N GLY A 157 13.47 12.06 3.07
CA GLY A 157 14.31 11.25 3.96
C GLY A 157 14.87 12.05 5.13
N TYR A 158 16.18 11.92 5.39
CA TYR A 158 16.86 12.63 6.46
C TYR A 158 17.41 14.00 6.07
N ILE A 159 17.16 14.49 4.85
CA ILE A 159 17.66 15.78 4.37
C ILE A 159 17.32 16.95 5.31
N PRO A 160 16.09 17.11 5.81
CA PRO A 160 15.76 18.19 6.74
C PRO A 160 16.57 18.12 8.05
N LEU A 161 16.81 16.92 8.56
CA LEU A 161 17.60 16.70 9.76
C LEU A 161 19.08 17.09 9.55
N PHE A 162 19.66 16.71 8.41
CA PHE A 162 21.03 17.09 8.06
C PHE A 162 21.18 18.59 7.88
N VAL A 163 20.21 19.24 7.22
CA VAL A 163 20.21 20.71 7.06
C VAL A 163 20.15 21.39 8.44
N LEU A 164 19.29 20.93 9.33
CA LEU A 164 19.17 21.49 10.67
C LEU A 164 20.47 21.31 11.47
N LEU A 165 21.11 20.16 11.37
CA LEU A 165 22.40 19.87 12.02
C LEU A 165 23.52 20.78 11.52
N ILE A 166 23.60 20.99 10.20
CA ILE A 166 24.59 21.90 9.58
C ILE A 166 24.36 23.33 10.09
N VAL A 167 23.11 23.82 10.08
CA VAL A 167 22.77 25.15 10.57
C VAL A 167 23.14 25.32 12.04
N ALA A 168 22.85 24.31 12.89
CA ALA A 168 23.19 24.32 14.31
C ALA A 168 24.71 24.39 14.55
N LEU A 169 25.50 23.58 13.81
CA LEU A 169 26.95 23.59 13.89
C LEU A 169 27.55 24.92 13.44
N GLN A 170 27.04 25.44 12.33
CA GLN A 170 27.49 26.74 11.79
C GLN A 170 27.16 27.88 12.76
N GLY A 171 25.96 27.89 13.31
CA GLY A 171 25.54 28.90 14.31
C GLY A 171 26.34 28.81 15.59
N GLY A 172 26.59 27.60 16.10
CA GLY A 172 27.44 27.36 17.27
C GLY A 172 28.89 27.83 17.05
N TYR A 173 29.46 27.49 15.89
CA TYR A 173 30.79 27.96 15.51
C TYR A 173 30.86 29.49 15.46
N TRP A 174 29.87 30.13 14.86
CA TRP A 174 29.83 31.59 14.74
C TRP A 174 29.67 32.26 16.10
N TRP A 175 28.84 31.70 16.96
CA TRP A 175 28.65 32.22 18.34
C TRP A 175 29.93 32.10 19.16
N MET A 176 30.63 30.97 19.15
CA MET A 176 31.87 30.75 19.88
C MET A 176 33.03 31.63 19.39
N ASN A 177 33.05 31.99 18.10
CA ASN A 177 34.11 32.83 17.56
C ASN A 177 33.81 34.34 17.57
N ARG A 178 32.58 34.73 17.96
CA ARG A 178 32.19 36.14 17.99
C ARG A 178 32.97 36.94 19.04
N ASP A 179 33.32 36.32 20.15
CA ASP A 179 33.99 36.97 21.26
C ASP A 179 35.53 37.03 21.12
N LYS A 180 36.10 36.33 20.12
CA LYS A 180 37.55 36.38 19.86
C LYS A 180 38.00 37.55 18.98
N LYS A 181 37.05 38.37 18.51
CA LYS A 181 37.31 39.54 17.65
C LYS A 181 37.15 40.86 18.43
N LYS A 182 37.00 40.81 19.73
CA LYS A 182 37.17 41.96 20.62
C LYS A 182 38.48 41.77 21.38
#